data_fe1c80a084a1db4e8489050c0b10eca6
#
_entry.id   fe1c80a084a1db4e8489050c0b10eca6
#
_cell.length_a   1.000
_cell.length_b   1.000
_cell.length_c   1.000
_cell.angle_alpha   90.00
_cell.angle_beta   90.00
_cell.angle_gamma   90.00
#
_symmetry.space_group_name_H-M   'P 1'
#
loop_
_entity.id
_entity.type
_entity.pdbx_description
1 polymer ?
#
loop_
_entity_poly.entity_id
_entity_poly.type
_entity_poly.pdbx_seq_one_letter_code
_entity_poly.pdbx_strand_id
1 'polypeptide(L)'
;MTERKTQIVVVGGGAGGVELVRKLGAKYGRARHDIILVEKNRTHIWKPLLHEVAAGALDANLDEVGYRSHCHRWGYRYFFGTLESIDRDNGQVVLAPLLDEDGAELVARHAIRYDYLVLAIGSVTNDFGTPGVTEHCLFLDDRAAADRFRNRLLNHCLRVSREMTVNPAADAHVRIVIVGGGATGVELAAELYNSAAALRHYGLEVFDESRLQVSVVEAGPRILPALPARPAAAAHAELEALGVTVLTGVRVSAAEADTIVTADGG
;
A
#
# COMPACT_ATOMS: atom_id res chain seq x y z
N MET A 1 -22.64 38.02 18.14
CA MET A 1 -22.28 37.41 16.85
C MET A 1 -21.06 36.53 17.13
N THR A 2 -21.20 35.21 17.05
CA THR A 2 -20.05 34.28 17.18
C THR A 2 -19.15 34.49 15.97
N GLU A 3 -17.93 34.89 16.21
CA GLU A 3 -16.91 35.07 15.19
C GLU A 3 -16.75 33.76 14.40
N ARG A 4 -16.77 33.82 13.07
CA ARG A 4 -16.65 32.66 12.20
C ARG A 4 -15.25 32.04 12.38
N LYS A 5 -15.20 30.77 12.76
CA LYS A 5 -13.92 30.04 12.88
C LYS A 5 -13.25 29.91 11.52
N THR A 6 -11.93 30.08 11.51
CA THR A 6 -11.10 29.76 10.35
C THR A 6 -11.17 28.26 10.07
N GLN A 7 -11.48 27.91 8.83
CA GLN A 7 -11.66 26.53 8.37
C GLN A 7 -10.40 26.01 7.67
N ILE A 8 -9.78 24.99 8.23
CA ILE A 8 -8.59 24.34 7.67
C ILE A 8 -8.99 22.95 7.21
N VAL A 9 -8.98 22.72 5.89
CA VAL A 9 -9.34 21.44 5.29
C VAL A 9 -8.07 20.72 4.84
N VAL A 10 -7.89 19.50 5.30
CA VAL A 10 -6.83 18.58 4.90
C VAL A 10 -7.47 17.43 4.15
N VAL A 11 -7.06 17.21 2.90
CA VAL A 11 -7.54 16.11 2.06
C VAL A 11 -6.48 15.04 1.98
N GLY A 12 -6.85 13.83 2.42
CA GLY A 12 -5.97 12.67 2.51
C GLY A 12 -5.49 12.41 3.93
N GLY A 13 -5.88 11.25 4.46
CA GLY A 13 -5.58 10.78 5.82
C GLY A 13 -4.35 9.87 5.92
N GLY A 14 -3.48 9.88 4.91
CA GLY A 14 -2.19 9.18 4.99
C GLY A 14 -1.28 9.75 6.09
N ALA A 15 -0.04 9.28 6.17
CA ALA A 15 0.92 9.63 7.21
C ALA A 15 1.05 11.14 7.46
N GLY A 16 1.18 11.93 6.39
CA GLY A 16 1.30 13.39 6.49
C GLY A 16 0.01 14.07 6.93
N GLY A 17 -1.13 13.66 6.36
CA GLY A 17 -2.43 14.26 6.65
C GLY A 17 -2.92 13.99 8.06
N VAL A 18 -2.86 12.72 8.51
CA VAL A 18 -3.31 12.36 9.87
C VAL A 18 -2.46 13.02 10.95
N GLU A 19 -1.15 13.08 10.75
CA GLU A 19 -0.25 13.72 11.70
C GLU A 19 -0.47 15.24 11.74
N LEU A 20 -0.72 15.87 10.59
CA LEU A 20 -1.04 17.30 10.51
C LEU A 20 -2.33 17.62 11.26
N VAL A 21 -3.44 16.92 10.99
CA VAL A 21 -4.73 17.21 11.68
C VAL A 21 -4.65 16.88 13.17
N ARG A 22 -3.85 15.88 13.57
CA ARG A 22 -3.57 15.58 14.97
C ARG A 22 -2.90 16.76 15.66
N LYS A 23 -1.83 17.30 15.09
CA LYS A 23 -1.09 18.44 15.65
C LYS A 23 -1.93 19.73 15.66
N LEU A 24 -2.64 20.01 14.58
CA LEU A 24 -3.52 21.19 14.50
C LEU A 24 -4.67 21.07 15.49
N GLY A 25 -5.29 19.89 15.58
CA GLY A 25 -6.37 19.63 16.52
C GLY A 25 -5.96 19.77 17.98
N ALA A 26 -4.81 19.18 18.34
CA ALA A 26 -4.27 19.29 19.69
C ALA A 26 -3.90 20.73 20.09
N LYS A 27 -3.36 21.52 19.14
CA LYS A 27 -2.88 22.87 19.40
C LYS A 27 -3.99 23.93 19.40
N TYR A 28 -4.89 23.85 18.42
CA TYR A 28 -5.91 24.87 18.19
C TYR A 28 -7.31 24.42 18.58
N GLY A 29 -7.56 23.10 18.53
CA GLY A 29 -8.79 22.46 18.95
C GLY A 29 -10.04 23.04 18.28
N ARG A 30 -11.19 22.53 18.69
CA ARG A 30 -12.51 23.00 18.21
C ARG A 30 -12.87 24.42 18.68
N ALA A 31 -12.11 24.97 19.62
CA ALA A 31 -12.39 26.28 20.17
C ALA A 31 -12.02 27.42 19.21
N ARG A 32 -10.84 27.35 18.59
CA ARG A 32 -10.28 28.43 17.79
C ARG A 32 -10.47 28.26 16.29
N HIS A 33 -10.33 27.03 15.79
CA HIS A 33 -10.36 26.73 14.36
C HIS A 33 -11.25 25.50 14.12
N ASP A 34 -11.82 25.42 12.92
CA ASP A 34 -12.52 24.21 12.44
C ASP A 34 -11.57 23.43 11.54
N ILE A 35 -10.98 22.38 12.08
CA ILE A 35 -10.00 21.53 11.39
C ILE A 35 -10.73 20.31 10.85
N ILE A 36 -10.64 20.09 9.56
CA ILE A 36 -11.38 19.05 8.85
C ILE A 36 -10.39 18.13 8.12
N LEU A 37 -10.53 16.83 8.33
CA LEU A 37 -9.92 15.79 7.52
C LEU A 37 -10.98 15.23 6.57
N VAL A 38 -10.68 15.24 5.28
CA VAL A 38 -11.43 14.52 4.24
C VAL A 38 -10.62 13.29 3.85
N GLU A 39 -11.22 12.10 3.99
CA GLU A 39 -10.53 10.83 3.63
C GLU A 39 -11.55 9.80 3.14
N LYS A 40 -11.19 9.06 2.10
CA LYS A 40 -12.01 8.03 1.45
C LYS A 40 -12.05 6.70 2.20
N ASN A 41 -11.14 6.48 3.14
CA ASN A 41 -11.09 5.28 3.97
C ASN A 41 -11.64 5.59 5.37
N ARG A 42 -12.13 4.57 6.08
CA ARG A 42 -12.66 4.70 7.44
C ARG A 42 -11.56 4.62 8.49
N THR A 43 -10.43 4.03 8.13
CA THR A 43 -9.30 3.73 9.00
C THR A 43 -8.00 4.16 8.35
N HIS A 44 -7.02 4.48 9.17
CA HIS A 44 -5.65 4.74 8.76
C HIS A 44 -4.81 3.49 8.98
N ILE A 45 -4.18 3.02 7.92
CA ILE A 45 -3.06 2.09 8.01
C ILE A 45 -1.76 2.83 7.67
N TRP A 46 -0.69 2.50 8.36
CA TRP A 46 0.62 3.07 8.06
C TRP A 46 1.16 2.46 6.75
N LYS A 47 0.98 3.19 5.63
CA LYS A 47 1.32 2.70 4.28
C LYS A 47 2.72 2.09 4.16
N PRO A 48 3.78 2.58 4.83
CA PRO A 48 5.09 1.92 4.84
C PRO A 48 5.09 0.47 5.34
N LEU A 49 4.08 0.03 6.11
CA LEU A 49 3.95 -1.36 6.60
C LEU A 49 3.05 -2.25 5.73
N LEU A 50 2.61 -1.79 4.56
CA LEU A 50 1.76 -2.60 3.67
C LEU A 50 2.46 -3.87 3.17
N HIS A 51 3.78 -3.89 3.07
CA HIS A 51 4.54 -5.08 2.74
C HIS A 51 4.42 -6.16 3.83
N GLU A 52 4.39 -5.79 5.12
CA GLU A 52 4.17 -6.73 6.24
C GLU A 52 2.74 -7.28 6.22
N VAL A 53 1.74 -6.44 5.91
CA VAL A 53 0.35 -6.91 5.72
C VAL A 53 0.26 -7.88 4.54
N ALA A 54 0.90 -7.55 3.42
CA ALA A 54 0.92 -8.37 2.21
C ALA A 54 1.60 -9.72 2.45
N ALA A 55 2.71 -9.75 3.16
CA ALA A 55 3.40 -10.97 3.54
C ALA A 55 2.70 -11.75 4.66
N GLY A 56 1.79 -11.12 5.41
CA GLY A 56 1.05 -11.74 6.51
C GLY A 56 1.69 -11.62 7.88
N ALA A 57 2.77 -10.85 8.02
CA ALA A 57 3.46 -10.60 9.28
C ALA A 57 2.68 -9.64 10.19
N LEU A 58 1.89 -8.72 9.58
CA LEU A 58 1.08 -7.73 10.29
C LEU A 58 -0.42 -7.99 10.08
N ASP A 59 -1.20 -7.98 11.16
CA ASP A 59 -2.67 -8.00 11.08
C ASP A 59 -3.22 -6.57 11.03
N ALA A 60 -3.58 -6.13 9.83
CA ALA A 60 -4.12 -4.80 9.62
C ALA A 60 -5.35 -4.48 10.49
N ASN A 61 -6.14 -5.47 10.90
CA ASN A 61 -7.32 -5.24 11.76
C ASN A 61 -6.95 -4.80 13.18
N LEU A 62 -5.78 -5.17 13.66
CA LEU A 62 -5.28 -4.81 14.98
C LEU A 62 -4.52 -3.48 14.96
N ASP A 63 -3.88 -3.15 13.85
CA ASP A 63 -2.94 -2.03 13.75
C ASP A 63 -3.51 -0.79 13.06
N GLU A 64 -4.79 -0.84 12.67
CA GLU A 64 -5.49 0.31 12.10
C GLU A 64 -5.96 1.31 13.14
N VAL A 65 -5.89 2.59 12.77
CA VAL A 65 -6.45 3.68 13.56
C VAL A 65 -7.74 4.18 12.92
N GLY A 66 -8.88 3.99 13.61
CA GLY A 66 -10.16 4.51 13.16
C GLY A 66 -10.20 6.05 13.20
N TYR A 67 -10.49 6.71 12.06
CA TYR A 67 -10.52 8.17 12.00
C TYR A 67 -11.57 8.80 12.92
N ARG A 68 -12.69 8.12 13.17
CA ARG A 68 -13.75 8.63 14.06
C ARG A 68 -13.29 8.75 15.50
N SER A 69 -12.63 7.73 16.05
CA SER A 69 -12.06 7.76 17.40
C SER A 69 -10.89 8.72 17.49
N HIS A 70 -10.04 8.73 16.46
CA HIS A 70 -8.89 9.61 16.40
C HIS A 70 -9.29 11.09 16.35
N CYS A 71 -10.28 11.45 15.52
CA CYS A 71 -10.75 12.84 15.42
C CYS A 71 -11.41 13.33 16.72
N HIS A 72 -12.13 12.46 17.43
CA HIS A 72 -12.70 12.78 18.74
C HIS A 72 -11.59 13.09 19.76
N ARG A 73 -10.57 12.21 19.84
CA ARG A 73 -9.45 12.39 20.76
C ARG A 73 -8.66 13.67 20.52
N TRP A 74 -8.40 14.01 19.25
CA TRP A 74 -7.48 15.07 18.87
C TRP A 74 -8.16 16.39 18.46
N GLY A 75 -9.50 16.47 18.52
CA GLY A 75 -10.21 17.74 18.38
C GLY A 75 -10.34 18.27 16.96
N TYR A 76 -10.34 17.43 15.94
CA TYR A 76 -10.67 17.78 14.56
C TYR A 76 -11.96 17.08 14.12
N ARG A 77 -12.47 17.36 12.92
CA ARG A 77 -13.64 16.73 12.30
C ARG A 77 -13.18 15.81 11.18
N TYR A 78 -13.83 14.69 11.04
CA TYR A 78 -13.58 13.72 9.96
C TYR A 78 -14.77 13.65 9.02
N PHE A 79 -14.53 13.86 7.73
CA PHE A 79 -15.49 13.68 6.66
C PHE A 79 -15.05 12.47 5.82
N PHE A 80 -15.89 11.45 5.83
CA PHE A 80 -15.73 10.29 4.96
C PHE A 80 -16.19 10.65 3.55
N GLY A 81 -15.31 10.61 2.57
CA GLY A 81 -15.63 10.93 1.18
C GLY A 81 -14.39 11.09 0.31
N THR A 82 -14.63 11.07 -0.99
CA THR A 82 -13.60 11.20 -2.02
C THR A 82 -13.61 12.62 -2.58
N LEU A 83 -12.45 13.27 -2.62
CA LEU A 83 -12.29 14.54 -3.32
C LEU A 83 -12.55 14.33 -4.82
N GLU A 84 -13.48 15.09 -5.38
CA GLU A 84 -13.79 15.09 -6.82
C GLU A 84 -13.13 16.28 -7.52
N SER A 85 -13.27 17.49 -6.94
CA SER A 85 -12.68 18.69 -7.52
C SER A 85 -12.43 19.78 -6.47
N ILE A 86 -11.72 20.82 -6.87
CA ILE A 86 -11.43 21.99 -6.04
C ILE A 86 -11.93 23.22 -6.79
N ASP A 87 -12.90 23.91 -6.18
CA ASP A 87 -13.37 25.22 -6.62
C ASP A 87 -12.55 26.31 -5.90
N ARG A 88 -11.53 26.80 -6.57
CA ARG A 88 -10.62 27.81 -6.00
C ARG A 88 -11.25 29.18 -5.88
N ASP A 89 -12.16 29.53 -6.79
CA ASP A 89 -12.80 30.85 -6.83
C ASP A 89 -13.75 31.03 -5.65
N ASN A 90 -14.44 29.95 -5.27
CA ASN A 90 -15.35 29.95 -4.11
C ASN A 90 -14.70 29.41 -2.83
N GLY A 91 -13.45 28.96 -2.87
CA GLY A 91 -12.75 28.39 -1.73
C GLY A 91 -13.43 27.12 -1.19
N GLN A 92 -13.72 26.16 -2.08
CA GLN A 92 -14.43 24.94 -1.74
C GLN A 92 -13.73 23.69 -2.29
N VAL A 93 -13.77 22.61 -1.53
CA VAL A 93 -13.52 21.26 -2.03
C VAL A 93 -14.85 20.58 -2.28
N VAL A 94 -15.02 19.93 -3.43
CA VAL A 94 -16.22 19.21 -3.82
C VAL A 94 -15.96 17.72 -3.60
N LEU A 95 -16.83 17.06 -2.84
CA LEU A 95 -16.81 15.64 -2.60
C LEU A 95 -17.78 14.93 -3.52
N ALA A 96 -17.33 13.81 -4.08
CA ALA A 96 -18.15 12.92 -4.89
C ALA A 96 -19.34 12.38 -4.07
N PRO A 97 -20.43 11.97 -4.73
CA PRO A 97 -21.51 11.25 -4.06
C PRO A 97 -20.98 10.02 -3.33
N LEU A 98 -21.50 9.74 -2.16
CA LEU A 98 -21.23 8.49 -1.45
C LEU A 98 -22.32 7.50 -1.84
N LEU A 99 -21.90 6.36 -2.36
CA LEU A 99 -22.79 5.25 -2.75
C LEU A 99 -22.71 4.12 -1.72
N ASP A 100 -23.78 3.34 -1.60
CA ASP A 100 -23.78 2.08 -0.87
C ASP A 100 -23.23 0.94 -1.73
N GLU A 101 -23.31 -0.31 -1.20
CA GLU A 101 -22.82 -1.52 -1.87
C GLU A 101 -23.62 -1.88 -3.12
N ASP A 102 -24.88 -1.42 -3.19
CA ASP A 102 -25.79 -1.63 -4.33
C ASP A 102 -25.73 -0.48 -5.36
N GLY A 103 -24.90 0.55 -5.09
CA GLY A 103 -24.73 1.72 -5.95
C GLY A 103 -25.78 2.81 -5.73
N ALA A 104 -26.64 2.72 -4.70
CA ALA A 104 -27.60 3.76 -4.37
C ALA A 104 -26.91 4.91 -3.63
N GLU A 105 -27.35 6.13 -3.90
CA GLU A 105 -26.79 7.34 -3.30
C GLU A 105 -27.17 7.46 -1.82
N LEU A 106 -26.16 7.37 -0.94
CA LEU A 106 -26.30 7.61 0.51
C LEU A 106 -26.14 9.08 0.87
N VAL A 107 -25.21 9.77 0.21
CA VAL A 107 -24.94 11.18 0.42
C VAL A 107 -24.69 11.82 -0.94
N ALA A 108 -25.45 12.85 -1.27
CA ALA A 108 -25.28 13.58 -2.51
C ALA A 108 -23.93 14.31 -2.56
N ARG A 109 -23.48 14.62 -3.78
CA ARG A 109 -22.35 15.52 -4.00
C ARG A 109 -22.50 16.78 -3.16
N HIS A 110 -21.47 17.16 -2.43
CA HIS A 110 -21.50 18.35 -1.59
C HIS A 110 -20.15 19.03 -1.51
N ALA A 111 -20.17 20.30 -1.16
CA ALA A 111 -18.97 21.11 -1.04
C ALA A 111 -18.65 21.43 0.43
N ILE A 112 -17.36 21.45 0.75
CA ILE A 112 -16.84 21.90 2.04
C ILE A 112 -15.99 23.14 1.77
N ARG A 113 -16.34 24.24 2.43
CA ARG A 113 -15.59 25.48 2.32
C ARG A 113 -14.26 25.35 3.06
N TYR A 114 -13.25 26.08 2.60
CA TYR A 114 -11.97 26.22 3.31
C TYR A 114 -11.49 27.68 3.30
N ASP A 115 -10.76 28.06 4.34
CA ASP A 115 -9.89 29.24 4.35
C ASP A 115 -8.46 28.83 4.03
N TYR A 116 -8.06 27.61 4.45
CA TYR A 116 -6.79 26.97 4.11
C TYR A 116 -7.05 25.53 3.65
N LEU A 117 -6.44 25.15 2.54
CA LEU A 117 -6.50 23.80 1.98
C LEU A 117 -5.11 23.17 1.95
N VAL A 118 -5.02 21.96 2.46
CA VAL A 118 -3.82 21.12 2.36
C VAL A 118 -4.17 19.84 1.62
N LEU A 119 -3.44 19.56 0.54
CA LEU A 119 -3.53 18.32 -0.21
C LEU A 119 -2.45 17.34 0.28
N ALA A 120 -2.89 16.28 0.96
CA ALA A 120 -2.06 15.22 1.50
C ALA A 120 -2.47 13.84 0.92
N ILE A 121 -2.88 13.84 -0.35
CA ILE A 121 -3.50 12.70 -1.05
C ILE A 121 -2.54 11.54 -1.31
N GLY A 122 -1.24 11.74 -1.10
CA GLY A 122 -0.22 10.72 -1.35
C GLY A 122 0.00 10.47 -2.85
N SER A 123 0.47 9.27 -3.15
CA SER A 123 0.72 8.80 -4.52
C SER A 123 0.18 7.38 -4.69
N VAL A 124 -0.03 7.00 -5.93
CA VAL A 124 -0.33 5.63 -6.37
C VAL A 124 0.82 5.10 -7.20
N THR A 125 0.94 3.80 -7.31
CA THR A 125 1.90 3.15 -8.18
C THR A 125 1.62 3.52 -9.64
N ASN A 126 2.69 3.78 -10.40
CA ASN A 126 2.62 4.11 -11.81
C ASN A 126 3.03 2.87 -12.61
N ASP A 127 2.19 2.46 -13.55
CA ASP A 127 2.46 1.36 -14.50
C ASP A 127 3.30 1.80 -15.70
N PHE A 128 3.56 3.12 -15.82
CA PHE A 128 4.27 3.76 -16.94
C PHE A 128 3.70 3.41 -18.32
N GLY A 129 2.43 3.00 -18.39
CA GLY A 129 1.79 2.52 -19.61
C GLY A 129 2.36 1.20 -20.13
N THR A 130 3.00 0.42 -19.26
CA THR A 130 3.58 -0.88 -19.62
C THR A 130 2.46 -1.88 -19.92
N PRO A 131 2.40 -2.47 -21.13
CA PRO A 131 1.34 -3.39 -21.53
C PRO A 131 1.11 -4.53 -20.54
N GLY A 132 -0.14 -4.82 -20.22
CA GLY A 132 -0.58 -5.92 -19.37
C GLY A 132 -0.32 -5.74 -17.87
N VAL A 133 0.41 -4.69 -17.43
CA VAL A 133 0.72 -4.49 -16.01
C VAL A 133 -0.55 -4.25 -15.18
N THR A 134 -1.47 -3.45 -15.67
CA THR A 134 -2.76 -3.21 -14.98
C THR A 134 -3.61 -4.46 -14.84
N GLU A 135 -3.53 -5.39 -15.81
CA GLU A 135 -4.34 -6.61 -15.88
C GLU A 135 -3.75 -7.76 -15.07
N HIS A 136 -2.42 -7.90 -15.10
CA HIS A 136 -1.73 -9.09 -14.60
C HIS A 136 -0.92 -8.85 -13.32
N CYS A 137 -0.61 -7.60 -12.97
CA CYS A 137 0.16 -7.29 -11.77
C CYS A 137 -0.74 -6.86 -10.60
N LEU A 138 -0.21 -6.98 -9.39
CA LEU A 138 -0.80 -6.44 -8.18
C LEU A 138 0.00 -5.22 -7.74
N PHE A 139 -0.69 -4.10 -7.54
CA PHE A 139 -0.10 -2.88 -6.97
C PHE A 139 -0.28 -2.88 -5.46
N LEU A 140 0.75 -2.55 -4.71
CA LEU A 140 0.70 -2.50 -3.25
C LEU A 140 0.44 -1.06 -2.77
N ASP A 141 -0.72 -0.51 -3.13
CA ASP A 141 -1.07 0.88 -2.88
C ASP A 141 -1.92 1.11 -1.64
N ASP A 142 -2.73 0.13 -1.27
CA ASP A 142 -3.65 0.20 -0.16
C ASP A 142 -3.81 -1.16 0.54
N ARG A 143 -4.55 -1.14 1.65
CA ARG A 143 -4.85 -2.34 2.44
C ARG A 143 -5.54 -3.42 1.61
N ALA A 144 -6.53 -3.06 0.82
CA ALA A 144 -7.29 -4.05 0.03
C ALA A 144 -6.38 -4.77 -0.98
N ALA A 145 -5.40 -4.05 -1.54
CA ALA A 145 -4.39 -4.63 -2.42
C ALA A 145 -3.44 -5.58 -1.65
N ALA A 146 -2.99 -5.18 -0.44
CA ALA A 146 -2.18 -6.04 0.42
C ALA A 146 -2.92 -7.31 0.83
N ASP A 147 -4.19 -7.21 1.23
CA ASP A 147 -5.04 -8.36 1.55
C ASP A 147 -5.26 -9.29 0.34
N ARG A 148 -5.48 -8.73 -0.86
CA ARG A 148 -5.58 -9.53 -2.10
C ARG A 148 -4.29 -10.27 -2.39
N PHE A 149 -3.14 -9.61 -2.24
CA PHE A 149 -1.84 -10.23 -2.44
C PHE A 149 -1.64 -11.37 -1.43
N ARG A 150 -1.86 -11.12 -0.13
CA ARG A 150 -1.76 -12.12 0.94
C ARG A 150 -2.62 -13.36 0.65
N ASN A 151 -3.87 -13.16 0.26
CA ASN A 151 -4.78 -14.27 -0.04
C ASN A 151 -4.29 -15.08 -1.25
N ARG A 152 -3.77 -14.43 -2.30
CA ARG A 152 -3.18 -15.14 -3.45
C ARG A 152 -1.93 -15.91 -3.05
N LEU A 153 -1.05 -15.31 -2.26
CA LEU A 153 0.16 -15.96 -1.74
C LEU A 153 -0.20 -17.23 -0.97
N LEU A 154 -1.09 -17.13 0.02
CA LEU A 154 -1.52 -18.28 0.82
C LEU A 154 -2.16 -19.38 -0.02
N ASN A 155 -2.99 -19.02 -1.01
CA ASN A 155 -3.60 -19.99 -1.93
C ASN A 155 -2.55 -20.70 -2.79
N HIS A 156 -1.47 -20.02 -3.21
CA HIS A 156 -0.36 -20.63 -3.91
C HIS A 156 0.44 -21.57 -3.00
N CYS A 157 0.77 -21.15 -1.78
CA CYS A 157 1.45 -21.98 -0.79
C CYS A 157 0.64 -23.27 -0.49
N LEU A 158 -0.68 -23.14 -0.33
CA LEU A 158 -1.57 -24.29 -0.14
C LEU A 158 -1.54 -25.26 -1.33
N ARG A 159 -1.57 -24.75 -2.57
CA ARG A 159 -1.48 -25.59 -3.77
C ARG A 159 -0.17 -26.34 -3.84
N VAL A 160 0.95 -25.64 -3.67
CA VAL A 160 2.30 -26.24 -3.67
C VAL A 160 2.42 -27.28 -2.55
N SER A 161 1.96 -26.96 -1.32
CA SER A 161 1.96 -27.89 -0.20
C SER A 161 1.16 -29.16 -0.51
N ARG A 162 -0.03 -29.01 -1.13
CA ARG A 162 -0.86 -30.15 -1.54
C ARG A 162 -0.22 -30.98 -2.62
N GLU A 163 0.36 -30.37 -3.62
CA GLU A 163 1.07 -31.04 -4.70
C GLU A 163 2.23 -31.88 -4.17
N MET A 164 3.06 -31.31 -3.30
CA MET A 164 4.16 -32.01 -2.65
C MET A 164 3.69 -33.14 -1.72
N THR A 165 2.54 -33.01 -1.09
CA THR A 165 1.96 -34.10 -0.27
C THR A 165 1.55 -35.28 -1.14
N VAL A 166 1.02 -35.03 -2.34
CA VAL A 166 0.60 -36.08 -3.27
C VAL A 166 1.80 -36.66 -4.04
N ASN A 167 2.74 -35.79 -4.43
CA ASN A 167 3.95 -36.17 -5.13
C ASN A 167 5.16 -35.48 -4.50
N PRO A 168 5.86 -36.13 -3.54
CA PRO A 168 7.03 -35.54 -2.87
C PRO A 168 8.20 -35.20 -3.80
N ALA A 169 8.22 -35.76 -5.02
CA ALA A 169 9.22 -35.47 -6.06
C ALA A 169 8.80 -34.30 -6.98
N ALA A 170 7.65 -33.68 -6.75
CA ALA A 170 7.20 -32.54 -7.55
C ALA A 170 8.15 -31.34 -7.40
N ASP A 171 8.50 -30.75 -8.53
CA ASP A 171 9.24 -29.47 -8.57
C ASP A 171 8.27 -28.27 -8.49
N ALA A 172 7.50 -28.24 -7.41
CA ALA A 172 6.47 -27.23 -7.20
C ALA A 172 7.02 -26.03 -6.40
N HIS A 173 6.84 -24.83 -6.93
CA HIS A 173 7.33 -23.59 -6.33
C HIS A 173 6.27 -22.48 -6.38
N VAL A 174 6.32 -21.61 -5.39
CA VAL A 174 5.66 -20.30 -5.41
C VAL A 174 6.64 -19.29 -6.01
N ARG A 175 6.33 -18.78 -7.20
CA ARG A 175 7.16 -17.79 -7.91
C ARG A 175 6.55 -16.41 -7.81
N ILE A 176 7.36 -15.44 -7.39
CA ILE A 176 6.95 -14.04 -7.23
C ILE A 176 7.98 -13.15 -7.90
N VAL A 177 7.52 -12.30 -8.81
CA VAL A 177 8.36 -11.27 -9.41
C VAL A 177 7.92 -9.91 -8.86
N ILE A 178 8.84 -9.19 -8.24
CA ILE A 178 8.65 -7.83 -7.74
C ILE A 178 9.30 -6.87 -8.73
N VAL A 179 8.50 -6.03 -9.37
CA VAL A 179 8.98 -5.03 -10.31
C VAL A 179 9.19 -3.71 -9.58
N GLY A 180 10.45 -3.30 -9.48
CA GLY A 180 10.91 -2.11 -8.78
C GLY A 180 11.75 -2.42 -7.54
N GLY A 181 13.02 -2.06 -7.57
CA GLY A 181 13.99 -2.20 -6.47
C GLY A 181 13.99 -1.01 -5.51
N GLY A 182 12.87 -0.30 -5.34
CA GLY A 182 12.68 0.70 -4.31
C GLY A 182 12.48 0.08 -2.92
N ALA A 183 12.28 0.93 -1.87
CA ALA A 183 12.14 0.48 -0.49
C ALA A 183 11.03 -0.59 -0.35
N THR A 184 9.83 -0.33 -0.85
CA THR A 184 8.69 -1.26 -0.75
C THR A 184 8.98 -2.62 -1.38
N GLY A 185 9.62 -2.65 -2.56
CA GLY A 185 9.95 -3.92 -3.24
C GLY A 185 11.01 -4.72 -2.49
N VAL A 186 12.04 -4.05 -1.97
CA VAL A 186 13.10 -4.66 -1.17
C VAL A 186 12.57 -5.20 0.15
N GLU A 187 11.76 -4.41 0.86
CA GLU A 187 11.12 -4.80 2.12
C GLU A 187 10.15 -5.97 1.92
N LEU A 188 9.33 -5.94 0.87
CA LEU A 188 8.44 -7.05 0.53
C LEU A 188 9.22 -8.35 0.22
N ALA A 189 10.30 -8.25 -0.56
CA ALA A 189 11.12 -9.41 -0.90
C ALA A 189 11.70 -10.09 0.34
N ALA A 190 12.23 -9.31 1.28
CA ALA A 190 12.77 -9.82 2.54
C ALA A 190 11.67 -10.44 3.42
N GLU A 191 10.52 -9.75 3.55
CA GLU A 191 9.43 -10.17 4.43
C GLU A 191 8.74 -11.46 3.94
N LEU A 192 8.71 -11.70 2.63
CA LEU A 192 8.19 -12.94 2.06
C LEU A 192 8.96 -14.16 2.54
N TYR A 193 10.30 -14.10 2.64
CA TYR A 193 11.10 -15.22 3.17
C TYR A 193 10.89 -15.40 4.68
N ASN A 194 10.83 -14.30 5.45
CA ASN A 194 10.51 -14.36 6.87
C ASN A 194 9.15 -15.04 7.12
N SER A 195 8.14 -14.65 6.35
CA SER A 195 6.79 -15.22 6.44
C SER A 195 6.75 -16.68 5.98
N ALA A 196 7.47 -17.05 4.91
CA ALA A 196 7.54 -18.43 4.44
C ALA A 196 8.11 -19.37 5.50
N ALA A 197 9.15 -18.96 6.21
CA ALA A 197 9.72 -19.72 7.32
C ALA A 197 8.70 -19.97 8.45
N ALA A 198 7.77 -19.04 8.67
CA ALA A 198 6.72 -19.18 9.68
C ALA A 198 5.56 -20.09 9.24
N LEU A 199 5.29 -20.25 7.94
CA LEU A 199 4.14 -21.03 7.43
C LEU A 199 4.11 -22.48 7.89
N ARG A 200 5.27 -23.11 8.12
CA ARG A 200 5.36 -24.48 8.67
C ARG A 200 4.70 -24.59 10.04
N HIS A 201 4.78 -23.55 10.87
CA HIS A 201 4.16 -23.50 12.18
C HIS A 201 2.64 -23.33 12.11
N TYR A 202 2.12 -22.90 10.95
CA TYR A 202 0.69 -22.67 10.72
C TYR A 202 0.03 -23.78 9.89
N GLY A 203 0.63 -24.99 9.87
CA GLY A 203 0.01 -26.18 9.27
C GLY A 203 0.38 -26.45 7.81
N LEU A 204 1.34 -25.72 7.24
CA LEU A 204 1.92 -26.03 5.94
C LEU A 204 3.24 -26.81 6.13
N GLU A 205 3.16 -28.00 6.76
CA GLU A 205 4.32 -28.75 7.24
C GLU A 205 5.35 -29.12 6.15
N VAL A 206 4.87 -29.33 4.92
CA VAL A 206 5.72 -29.68 3.78
C VAL A 206 6.20 -28.48 2.95
N PHE A 207 5.70 -27.28 3.28
CA PHE A 207 6.14 -26.04 2.65
C PHE A 207 7.31 -25.44 3.43
N ASP A 208 8.38 -25.13 2.74
CA ASP A 208 9.53 -24.43 3.31
C ASP A 208 10.00 -23.31 2.38
N GLU A 209 10.94 -22.50 2.87
CA GLU A 209 11.47 -21.36 2.14
C GLU A 209 12.17 -21.74 0.82
N SER A 210 12.64 -22.98 0.67
CA SER A 210 13.22 -23.46 -0.60
C SER A 210 12.19 -23.55 -1.73
N ARG A 211 10.90 -23.58 -1.37
CA ARG A 211 9.76 -23.58 -2.31
C ARG A 211 9.30 -22.19 -2.70
N LEU A 212 9.88 -21.16 -2.13
CA LEU A 212 9.65 -19.78 -2.49
C LEU A 212 10.78 -19.27 -3.39
N GLN A 213 10.41 -18.76 -4.56
CA GLN A 213 11.34 -18.12 -5.50
C GLN A 213 10.90 -16.67 -5.71
N VAL A 214 11.65 -15.74 -5.15
CA VAL A 214 11.38 -14.31 -5.28
C VAL A 214 12.46 -13.68 -6.15
N SER A 215 12.02 -12.91 -7.15
CA SER A 215 12.90 -12.10 -7.99
C SER A 215 12.53 -10.64 -7.87
N VAL A 216 13.52 -9.77 -7.70
CA VAL A 216 13.36 -8.31 -7.77
C VAL A 216 13.96 -7.83 -9.08
N VAL A 217 13.17 -7.17 -9.93
CA VAL A 217 13.59 -6.63 -11.23
C VAL A 217 13.62 -5.11 -11.14
N GLU A 218 14.78 -4.50 -11.35
CA GLU A 218 15.02 -3.07 -11.26
C GLU A 218 15.63 -2.55 -12.57
N ALA A 219 15.00 -1.52 -13.17
CA ALA A 219 15.47 -0.90 -14.41
C ALA A 219 16.76 -0.10 -14.23
N GLY A 220 16.98 0.44 -13.05
CA GLY A 220 18.19 1.17 -12.68
C GLY A 220 19.38 0.24 -12.43
N PRO A 221 20.60 0.82 -12.33
CA PRO A 221 21.84 0.03 -12.16
C PRO A 221 21.98 -0.57 -10.74
N ARG A 222 21.08 -0.25 -9.80
CA ARG A 222 21.08 -0.77 -8.43
C ARG A 222 19.72 -0.63 -7.77
N ILE A 223 19.44 -1.45 -6.79
CA ILE A 223 18.27 -1.29 -5.90
C ILE A 223 18.48 -0.10 -4.96
N LEU A 224 17.40 0.37 -4.33
CA LEU A 224 17.38 1.48 -3.37
C LEU A 224 18.13 2.73 -3.89
N PRO A 225 17.74 3.26 -5.07
CA PRO A 225 18.47 4.36 -5.70
C PRO A 225 18.51 5.65 -4.86
N ALA A 226 17.54 5.84 -3.96
CA ALA A 226 17.48 6.98 -3.06
C ALA A 226 18.51 6.90 -1.90
N LEU A 227 19.07 5.72 -1.62
CA LEU A 227 20.08 5.56 -0.57
C LEU A 227 21.51 5.77 -1.12
N PRO A 228 22.50 6.09 -0.28
CA PRO A 228 23.90 6.04 -0.65
C PRO A 228 24.31 4.64 -1.15
N ALA A 229 25.39 4.57 -1.96
CA ALA A 229 25.79 3.31 -2.61
C ALA A 229 26.12 2.18 -1.62
N ARG A 230 26.78 2.51 -0.49
CA ARG A 230 27.19 1.50 0.50
C ARG A 230 26.01 0.78 1.18
N PRO A 231 25.00 1.46 1.78
CA PRO A 231 23.84 0.77 2.33
C PRO A 231 22.99 0.06 1.24
N ALA A 232 22.90 0.60 0.02
CA ALA A 232 22.20 -0.08 -1.07
C ALA A 232 22.88 -1.40 -1.46
N ALA A 233 24.21 -1.42 -1.53
CA ALA A 233 24.98 -2.64 -1.79
C ALA A 233 24.87 -3.67 -0.64
N ALA A 234 24.84 -3.21 0.61
CA ALA A 234 24.61 -4.09 1.76
C ALA A 234 23.22 -4.74 1.69
N ALA A 235 22.15 -3.96 1.40
CA ALA A 235 20.81 -4.49 1.24
C ALA A 235 20.71 -5.50 0.07
N HIS A 236 21.43 -5.25 -1.02
CA HIS A 236 21.49 -6.18 -2.16
C HIS A 236 22.08 -7.52 -1.71
N ALA A 237 23.23 -7.49 -1.03
CA ALA A 237 23.89 -8.71 -0.53
C ALA A 237 23.02 -9.49 0.47
N GLU A 238 22.28 -8.79 1.35
CA GLU A 238 21.34 -9.43 2.29
C GLU A 238 20.16 -10.09 1.55
N LEU A 239 19.60 -9.46 0.53
CA LEU A 239 18.54 -10.09 -0.28
C LEU A 239 19.04 -11.35 -0.97
N GLU A 240 20.25 -11.32 -1.58
CA GLU A 240 20.85 -12.49 -2.21
C GLU A 240 21.13 -13.60 -1.18
N ALA A 241 21.58 -13.24 0.02
CA ALA A 241 21.81 -14.21 1.11
C ALA A 241 20.50 -14.87 1.60
N LEU A 242 19.36 -14.17 1.49
CA LEU A 242 18.02 -14.75 1.73
C LEU A 242 17.52 -15.65 0.61
N GLY A 243 18.16 -15.65 -0.56
CA GLY A 243 17.74 -16.42 -1.74
C GLY A 243 16.93 -15.62 -2.76
N VAL A 244 16.83 -14.28 -2.61
CA VAL A 244 16.18 -13.43 -3.62
C VAL A 244 17.09 -13.27 -4.83
N THR A 245 16.54 -13.46 -6.03
CA THR A 245 17.24 -13.12 -7.28
C THR A 245 17.08 -11.61 -7.54
N VAL A 246 18.17 -10.86 -7.58
CA VAL A 246 18.14 -9.42 -7.81
C VAL A 246 18.66 -9.09 -9.20
N LEU A 247 17.79 -8.64 -10.10
CA LEU A 247 18.09 -8.29 -11.49
C LEU A 247 18.08 -6.75 -11.62
N THR A 248 19.25 -6.15 -11.77
CA THR A 248 19.41 -4.69 -11.99
C THR A 248 19.79 -4.38 -13.43
N GLY A 249 19.44 -3.18 -13.90
CA GLY A 249 19.62 -2.79 -15.30
C GLY A 249 18.62 -3.48 -16.25
N VAL A 250 17.62 -4.16 -15.72
CA VAL A 250 16.63 -4.93 -16.48
C VAL A 250 15.30 -4.17 -16.48
N ARG A 251 14.84 -3.77 -17.64
CA ARG A 251 13.57 -3.05 -17.83
C ARG A 251 12.46 -4.03 -18.23
N VAL A 252 11.35 -3.99 -17.51
CA VAL A 252 10.12 -4.71 -17.89
C VAL A 252 9.46 -3.97 -19.06
N SER A 253 9.11 -4.70 -20.10
CA SER A 253 8.46 -4.20 -21.31
C SER A 253 6.99 -4.61 -21.41
N ALA A 254 6.58 -5.70 -20.78
CA ALA A 254 5.20 -6.15 -20.69
C ALA A 254 5.00 -7.10 -19.50
N ALA A 255 3.75 -7.27 -19.09
CA ALA A 255 3.32 -8.32 -18.19
C ALA A 255 2.25 -9.18 -18.87
N GLU A 256 2.38 -10.49 -18.74
CA GLU A 256 1.41 -11.48 -19.20
C GLU A 256 0.85 -12.25 -17.99
N ALA A 257 -0.09 -13.18 -18.23
CA ALA A 257 -0.77 -13.88 -17.14
C ALA A 257 0.19 -14.56 -16.13
N ASP A 258 1.28 -15.15 -16.63
CA ASP A 258 2.24 -15.93 -15.83
C ASP A 258 3.70 -15.50 -16.07
N THR A 259 3.93 -14.41 -16.79
CA THR A 259 5.27 -14.04 -17.26
C THR A 259 5.45 -12.52 -17.23
N ILE A 260 6.63 -12.10 -16.83
CA ILE A 260 7.13 -10.73 -17.02
C ILE A 260 8.09 -10.76 -18.19
N VAL A 261 7.84 -9.93 -19.20
CA VAL A 261 8.69 -9.80 -20.40
C VAL A 261 9.65 -8.65 -20.18
N THR A 262 10.95 -8.90 -20.41
CA THR A 262 11.97 -7.86 -20.31
C THR A 262 12.32 -7.27 -21.67
N ALA A 263 12.92 -6.08 -21.71
CA ALA A 263 13.21 -5.36 -22.95
C ALA A 263 14.31 -6.02 -23.80
N ASP A 264 15.12 -6.88 -23.18
CA ASP A 264 16.18 -7.71 -23.81
C ASP A 264 15.72 -9.11 -24.23
N GLY A 265 14.42 -9.41 -24.05
CA GLY A 265 13.79 -10.64 -24.53
C GLY A 265 13.93 -11.83 -23.58
N GLY A 266 14.28 -11.58 -22.31
CA GLY A 266 14.33 -12.59 -21.25
C GLY A 266 12.99 -12.77 -20.56
#